data_7b8173ed7db3ebbaa803715c5b188c9f
#
_entry.id   7b8173ed7db3ebbaa803715c5b188c9f
#
_cell.length_a   1.000
_cell.length_b   1.000
_cell.length_c   1.000
_cell.angle_alpha   90.00
_cell.angle_beta   90.00
_cell.angle_gamma   90.00
#
_symmetry.space_group_name_H-M   'P 1'
#
loop_
_entity.id
_entity.type
_entity.pdbx_description
1 polymer ?
#
loop_
_entity_poly.entity_id
_entity_poly.type
_entity_poly.pdbx_seq_one_letter_code
_entity_poly.pdbx_strand_id
1 'polypeptide(L)'
;MGKKASDSFRVYHNENGATVSTVARNILEQDGKYFKDIDGSGEVSAVNDWRLPPETRAAAYVKVLSRKEKIAQLFISDWRMGKFQNAKSGAEADDEKQVVLDESGTLDEGEFHGRTIFGDQHLPGTSTLLKEWFSRHLVLRANPPAEDLADYLNQLQKVAEECTHFIPVEVVSNSRNENGEVVYGMND
;
A
#
# COMPACT_ATOMS: atom_id res chain seq x y z
N MET A 1 23.59 -11.03 -14.85
CA MET A 1 23.07 -9.84 -14.17
C MET A 1 22.33 -10.31 -12.95
N GLY A 2 22.80 -9.91 -11.75
CA GLY A 2 22.24 -10.40 -10.50
C GLY A 2 20.82 -9.88 -10.31
N LYS A 3 19.88 -10.80 -10.04
CA LYS A 3 18.60 -10.42 -9.44
C LYS A 3 18.92 -9.57 -8.21
N LYS A 4 18.50 -8.29 -8.18
CA LYS A 4 18.42 -7.55 -6.94
C LYS A 4 17.58 -8.42 -6.01
N ALA A 5 18.13 -8.76 -4.84
CA ALA A 5 17.36 -9.42 -3.81
C ALA A 5 16.08 -8.59 -3.65
N SER A 6 14.95 -9.17 -3.98
CA SER A 6 13.66 -8.60 -3.59
C SER A 6 13.77 -8.41 -2.09
N ASP A 7 13.45 -7.22 -1.59
CA ASP A 7 13.36 -6.98 -0.15
C ASP A 7 12.30 -7.95 0.38
N SER A 8 12.75 -9.14 0.76
CA SER A 8 11.87 -10.21 1.17
C SER A 8 11.29 -9.89 2.54
N PHE A 9 10.00 -10.10 2.70
CA PHE A 9 9.38 -10.05 4.02
C PHE A 9 10.08 -11.04 4.96
N ARG A 10 10.46 -10.55 6.12
CA ARG A 10 10.87 -11.38 7.25
C ARG A 10 9.61 -11.80 8.00
N VAL A 11 9.48 -13.09 8.25
CA VAL A 11 8.28 -13.66 8.88
C VAL A 11 8.66 -14.29 10.22
N TYR A 12 7.91 -13.99 11.25
CA TYR A 12 8.09 -14.46 12.60
C TYR A 12 6.80 -15.14 13.08
N HIS A 13 6.91 -16.38 13.47
CA HIS A 13 5.78 -17.16 13.95
C HIS A 13 5.76 -17.17 15.47
N ASN A 14 4.62 -16.84 16.04
CA ASN A 14 4.38 -16.95 17.47
C ASN A 14 3.59 -18.23 17.74
N GLU A 15 4.08 -19.07 18.62
CA GLU A 15 3.33 -20.24 19.07
C GLU A 15 2.02 -19.78 19.73
N ASN A 16 0.89 -20.30 19.23
CA ASN A 16 -0.47 -19.94 19.66
C ASN A 16 -0.77 -18.41 19.57
N GLY A 17 -0.18 -17.72 18.59
CA GLY A 17 -0.30 -16.28 18.46
C GLY A 17 -0.23 -15.79 17.02
N ALA A 18 -0.18 -14.48 16.85
CA ALA A 18 -0.12 -13.84 15.54
C ALA A 18 1.20 -14.14 14.82
N THR A 19 1.14 -14.45 13.54
CA THR A 19 2.30 -14.37 12.65
C THR A 19 2.58 -12.92 12.32
N VAL A 20 3.80 -12.48 12.53
CA VAL A 20 4.24 -11.11 12.30
C VAL A 20 5.19 -11.07 11.11
N SER A 21 4.95 -10.20 10.16
CA SER A 21 5.82 -10.00 9.00
C SER A 21 6.22 -8.55 8.85
N THR A 22 7.43 -8.32 8.33
CA THR A 22 7.96 -6.97 8.09
C THR A 22 9.02 -6.97 7.00
N VAL A 23 9.12 -5.87 6.27
CA VAL A 23 10.24 -5.56 5.38
C VAL A 23 11.20 -4.59 6.05
N ALA A 24 10.67 -3.49 6.59
CA ALA A 24 11.46 -2.35 7.07
C ALA A 24 11.36 -2.13 8.58
N ARG A 25 10.28 -2.59 9.24
CA ARG A 25 10.08 -2.36 10.68
C ARG A 25 10.96 -3.25 11.55
N ASN A 26 11.27 -2.74 12.73
CA ASN A 26 11.90 -3.52 13.78
C ASN A 26 10.92 -4.58 14.32
N ILE A 27 11.49 -5.68 14.75
CA ILE A 27 10.78 -6.69 15.52
C ILE A 27 11.28 -6.62 16.95
N LEU A 28 10.33 -6.54 17.85
CA LEU A 28 10.54 -6.58 19.29
C LEU A 28 10.33 -8.01 19.78
N GLU A 29 11.11 -8.42 20.75
CA GLU A 29 10.94 -9.72 21.39
C GLU A 29 10.71 -9.51 22.89
N GLN A 30 9.63 -10.10 23.40
CA GLN A 30 9.29 -10.08 24.81
C GLN A 30 8.61 -11.40 25.19
N ASP A 31 9.08 -12.03 26.27
CA ASP A 31 8.53 -13.29 26.79
C ASP A 31 8.45 -14.40 25.72
N GLY A 32 9.49 -14.49 24.86
CA GLY A 32 9.55 -15.45 23.76
C GLY A 32 8.50 -15.21 22.66
N LYS A 33 7.95 -14.02 22.57
CA LYS A 33 6.99 -13.60 21.53
C LYS A 33 7.55 -12.43 20.71
N TYR A 34 7.18 -12.41 19.42
CA TYR A 34 7.58 -11.40 18.46
C TYR A 34 6.47 -10.40 18.21
N PHE A 35 6.83 -9.12 18.18
CA PHE A 35 5.92 -8.00 17.94
C PHE A 35 6.52 -7.08 16.87
N LYS A 36 5.70 -6.54 15.99
CA LYS A 36 6.13 -5.51 15.07
C LYS A 36 6.11 -4.16 15.78
N ASP A 37 7.20 -3.42 15.71
CA ASP A 37 7.28 -2.05 16.26
C ASP A 37 6.48 -1.08 15.39
N ILE A 38 5.17 -1.03 15.61
CA ILE A 38 4.21 -0.27 14.79
C ILE A 38 4.32 1.22 15.04
N ASP A 39 4.54 1.62 16.30
CA ASP A 39 4.61 3.03 16.71
C ASP A 39 6.04 3.59 16.76
N GLY A 40 7.04 2.77 16.48
CA GLY A 40 8.44 3.18 16.48
C GLY A 40 8.99 3.46 17.88
N SER A 41 8.33 2.98 18.94
CA SER A 41 8.74 3.21 20.33
C SER A 41 9.96 2.41 20.74
N GLY A 42 10.26 1.30 20.07
CA GLY A 42 11.30 0.35 20.45
C GLY A 42 10.93 -0.56 21.64
N GLU A 43 9.68 -0.47 22.11
CA GLU A 43 9.18 -1.24 23.25
C GLU A 43 7.83 -1.88 22.92
N VAL A 44 7.48 -2.98 23.60
CA VAL A 44 6.14 -3.58 23.47
C VAL A 44 5.14 -2.72 24.22
N SER A 45 4.47 -1.87 23.45
CA SER A 45 3.41 -0.95 23.91
C SER A 45 2.03 -1.56 23.72
N ALA A 46 1.01 -0.89 24.24
CA ALA A 46 -0.39 -1.28 23.94
C ALA A 46 -0.75 -1.20 22.45
N VAL A 47 0.02 -0.48 21.64
CA VAL A 47 -0.14 -0.43 20.18
C VAL A 47 0.39 -1.70 19.52
N ASN A 48 1.58 -2.14 19.96
CA ASN A 48 2.34 -3.23 19.36
C ASN A 48 1.86 -4.60 19.81
N ASP A 49 1.25 -4.69 21.00
CA ASP A 49 0.86 -5.94 21.64
C ASP A 49 -0.39 -6.54 21.00
N TRP A 50 -0.18 -7.46 20.07
CA TRP A 50 -1.25 -8.16 19.34
C TRP A 50 -2.12 -9.06 20.25
N ARG A 51 -1.73 -9.32 21.50
CA ARG A 51 -2.50 -10.09 22.49
C ARG A 51 -3.67 -9.30 23.06
N LEU A 52 -3.58 -7.95 22.98
CA LEU A 52 -4.64 -7.07 23.43
C LEU A 52 -5.80 -7.00 22.42
N PRO A 53 -7.02 -6.73 22.89
CA PRO A 53 -8.18 -6.52 22.02
C PRO A 53 -7.91 -5.40 21.00
N PRO A 54 -8.42 -5.53 19.76
CA PRO A 54 -8.22 -4.53 18.71
C PRO A 54 -8.62 -3.11 19.12
N GLU A 55 -9.72 -2.96 19.88
CA GLU A 55 -10.22 -1.67 20.34
C GLU A 55 -9.25 -1.00 21.31
N THR A 56 -8.64 -1.78 22.19
CA THR A 56 -7.61 -1.29 23.13
C THR A 56 -6.39 -0.81 22.37
N ARG A 57 -5.93 -1.57 21.38
CA ARG A 57 -4.81 -1.24 20.52
C ARG A 57 -5.08 0.01 19.69
N ALA A 58 -6.26 0.08 19.06
CA ALA A 58 -6.67 1.23 18.27
C ALA A 58 -6.76 2.51 19.12
N ALA A 59 -7.35 2.43 20.32
CA ALA A 59 -7.42 3.57 21.24
C ALA A 59 -6.04 4.05 21.69
N ALA A 60 -5.10 3.14 21.92
CA ALA A 60 -3.72 3.48 22.22
C ALA A 60 -3.05 4.14 21.00
N TYR A 61 -3.26 3.60 19.79
CA TYR A 61 -2.66 4.10 18.57
C TYR A 61 -3.13 5.52 18.22
N VAL A 62 -4.42 5.77 18.33
CA VAL A 62 -4.98 7.12 18.10
C VAL A 62 -4.32 8.18 19.01
N LYS A 63 -3.84 7.81 20.19
CA LYS A 63 -3.17 8.78 21.10
C LYS A 63 -1.79 9.20 20.58
N VAL A 64 -1.06 8.31 19.92
CA VAL A 64 0.29 8.59 19.41
C VAL A 64 0.29 9.25 18.03
N LEU A 65 -0.76 9.03 17.22
CA LEU A 65 -0.88 9.65 15.91
C LEU A 65 -1.00 11.18 15.99
N SER A 66 -0.31 11.86 15.09
CA SER A 66 -0.48 13.30 14.88
C SER A 66 -1.88 13.63 14.35
N ARG A 67 -2.27 14.90 14.46
CA ARG A 67 -3.55 15.38 13.89
C ARG A 67 -3.63 15.12 12.37
N LYS A 68 -2.53 15.32 11.66
CA LYS A 68 -2.46 15.12 10.20
C LYS A 68 -2.68 13.64 9.84
N GLU A 69 -2.02 12.72 10.53
CA GLU A 69 -2.21 11.29 10.36
C GLU A 69 -3.65 10.86 10.65
N LYS A 70 -4.26 11.37 11.72
CA LYS A 70 -5.68 11.08 12.04
C LYS A 70 -6.63 11.53 10.95
N ILE A 71 -6.44 12.75 10.45
CA ILE A 71 -7.27 13.29 9.37
C ILE A 71 -7.12 12.44 8.10
N ALA A 72 -5.90 12.04 7.77
CA ALA A 72 -5.63 11.24 6.59
C ALA A 72 -6.35 9.88 6.57
N GLN A 73 -6.62 9.28 7.75
CA GLN A 73 -7.38 8.03 7.84
C GLN A 73 -8.88 8.18 7.48
N LEU A 74 -9.38 9.40 7.35
CA LEU A 74 -10.78 9.66 7.00
C LEU A 74 -11.00 9.76 5.49
N PHE A 75 -9.94 9.70 4.69
CA PHE A 75 -10.00 9.83 3.25
C PHE A 75 -9.67 8.53 2.55
N ILE A 76 -10.39 8.24 1.47
CA ILE A 76 -10.06 7.20 0.51
C ILE A 76 -9.59 7.91 -0.75
N SER A 77 -8.35 7.65 -1.15
CA SER A 77 -7.76 8.25 -2.34
C SER A 77 -7.91 7.33 -3.54
N ASP A 78 -8.25 7.93 -4.67
CA ASP A 78 -8.19 7.24 -5.95
C ASP A 78 -6.73 7.12 -6.39
N TRP A 79 -6.25 5.89 -6.68
CA TRP A 79 -4.85 5.67 -6.93
C TRP A 79 -4.58 4.70 -8.08
N ARG A 80 -3.46 4.89 -8.74
CA ARG A 80 -3.10 4.14 -9.94
C ARG A 80 -1.73 3.49 -9.80
N MET A 81 -1.52 2.42 -10.53
CA MET A 81 -0.29 1.63 -10.53
C MET A 81 0.78 2.15 -11.51
N GLY A 82 0.88 3.43 -11.77
CA GLY A 82 1.91 3.94 -12.68
C GLY A 82 1.85 3.30 -14.08
N LYS A 83 2.84 2.56 -14.47
CA LYS A 83 2.97 1.99 -15.82
C LYS A 83 1.80 1.13 -16.32
N PHE A 84 0.94 0.66 -15.43
CA PHE A 84 -0.27 -0.10 -15.78
C PHE A 84 -1.49 0.80 -16.00
N GLN A 85 -1.34 2.11 -15.90
CA GLN A 85 -2.46 3.03 -16.04
C GLN A 85 -3.15 2.95 -17.40
N ASN A 86 -2.42 2.54 -18.43
CA ASN A 86 -2.90 2.48 -19.80
C ASN A 86 -2.43 1.19 -20.49
N ALA A 87 -2.45 0.06 -19.80
CA ALA A 87 -2.29 -1.21 -20.48
C ALA A 87 -3.47 -1.34 -21.45
N LYS A 88 -3.25 -0.93 -22.69
CA LYS A 88 -4.20 -1.23 -23.76
C LYS A 88 -4.24 -2.72 -23.93
N SER A 89 -5.45 -3.25 -24.04
CA SER A 89 -5.70 -4.62 -24.47
C SER A 89 -4.75 -5.01 -25.61
N GLY A 90 -3.96 -6.03 -25.43
CA GLY A 90 -3.05 -6.55 -26.45
C GLY A 90 -1.66 -5.93 -26.55
N ALA A 91 -1.24 -5.08 -25.64
CA ALA A 91 0.17 -4.79 -25.51
C ALA A 91 0.88 -6.04 -25.01
N GLU A 92 1.75 -6.62 -25.84
CA GLU A 92 2.61 -7.73 -25.42
C GLU A 92 3.31 -7.33 -24.13
N ALA A 93 3.15 -8.14 -23.09
CA ALA A 93 3.86 -7.96 -21.85
C ALA A 93 5.36 -7.98 -22.19
N ASP A 94 6.02 -6.86 -21.99
CA ASP A 94 7.46 -6.81 -22.08
C ASP A 94 7.99 -7.58 -20.87
N ASP A 95 8.55 -8.75 -21.10
CA ASP A 95 8.98 -9.73 -20.08
C ASP A 95 9.99 -9.17 -19.07
N GLU A 96 10.44 -7.92 -19.24
CA GLU A 96 11.35 -7.23 -18.35
C GLU A 96 10.67 -6.11 -17.52
N LYS A 97 9.35 -5.95 -17.60
CA LYS A 97 8.66 -4.87 -16.84
C LYS A 97 8.56 -5.22 -15.37
N GLN A 98 9.40 -4.59 -14.59
CA GLN A 98 9.24 -4.55 -13.14
C GLN A 98 8.14 -3.56 -12.77
N VAL A 99 7.22 -3.96 -11.90
CA VAL A 99 6.26 -3.04 -11.29
C VAL A 99 7.03 -2.00 -10.48
N VAL A 100 6.78 -0.73 -10.75
CA VAL A 100 7.43 0.38 -10.06
C VAL A 100 6.36 1.35 -9.59
N LEU A 101 6.51 1.85 -8.37
CA LEU A 101 5.63 2.89 -7.84
C LEU A 101 5.74 4.15 -8.72
N ASP A 102 4.61 4.76 -9.02
CA ASP A 102 4.59 6.04 -9.72
C ASP A 102 4.99 7.17 -8.79
N GLU A 103 6.18 7.71 -9.04
CA GLU A 103 6.74 8.85 -8.30
C GLU A 103 6.72 10.15 -9.14
N SER A 104 6.15 10.09 -10.35
CA SER A 104 6.17 11.22 -11.27
C SER A 104 5.34 12.41 -10.83
N GLY A 105 4.31 12.16 -10.03
CA GLY A 105 3.34 13.18 -9.65
C GLY A 105 2.48 13.65 -10.83
N THR A 106 2.61 12.99 -11.98
CA THR A 106 1.77 13.23 -13.15
C THR A 106 0.79 12.06 -13.29
N LEU A 107 -0.47 12.38 -13.46
CA LEU A 107 -1.38 11.39 -14.02
C LEU A 107 -0.98 11.24 -15.49
N ASP A 108 -0.62 10.03 -15.88
CA ASP A 108 -0.62 9.73 -17.31
C ASP A 108 -2.00 10.08 -17.83
N GLU A 109 -2.01 10.82 -18.93
CA GLU A 109 -3.22 11.24 -19.60
C GLU A 109 -3.98 10.01 -20.12
N GLY A 110 -4.72 9.36 -19.23
CA GLY A 110 -5.64 8.31 -19.62
C GLY A 110 -6.75 8.95 -20.46
N GLU A 111 -6.73 8.69 -21.73
CA GLU A 111 -7.82 9.10 -22.60
C GLU A 111 -9.05 8.25 -22.32
N PHE A 112 -10.02 8.85 -21.66
CA PHE A 112 -11.37 8.30 -21.63
C PHE A 112 -12.14 8.87 -22.82
N HIS A 113 -12.47 8.05 -23.79
CA HIS A 113 -13.11 8.47 -25.05
C HIS A 113 -12.42 9.66 -25.72
N GLY A 114 -11.09 9.68 -25.75
CA GLY A 114 -10.32 10.76 -26.35
C GLY A 114 -10.35 12.08 -25.57
N ARG A 115 -10.75 12.05 -24.29
CA ARG A 115 -10.73 13.22 -23.41
C ARG A 115 -9.87 12.94 -22.18
N THR A 116 -9.04 13.90 -21.83
CA THR A 116 -8.34 13.91 -20.54
C THR A 116 -9.35 14.22 -19.45
N ILE A 117 -9.68 13.23 -18.59
CA ILE A 117 -10.69 13.44 -17.54
C ILE A 117 -10.10 14.24 -16.38
N PHE A 118 -8.83 14.09 -16.14
CA PHE A 118 -8.17 14.66 -14.95
C PHE A 118 -7.28 15.86 -15.29
N GLY A 119 -7.17 16.25 -16.57
CA GLY A 119 -6.45 17.44 -17.00
C GLY A 119 -5.06 17.59 -16.38
N ASP A 120 -4.69 18.81 -16.10
CA ASP A 120 -3.38 19.18 -15.51
C ASP A 120 -3.31 18.95 -13.99
N GLN A 121 -3.98 17.92 -13.46
CA GLN A 121 -3.90 17.64 -12.03
C GLN A 121 -2.55 17.04 -11.70
N HIS A 122 -1.78 17.77 -10.92
CA HIS A 122 -0.57 17.26 -10.31
C HIS A 122 -0.93 16.54 -9.01
N LEU A 123 -0.76 15.23 -9.00
CA LEU A 123 -0.85 14.43 -7.78
C LEU A 123 0.56 14.18 -7.23
N PRO A 124 0.71 14.02 -5.92
CA PRO A 124 2.00 13.64 -5.38
C PRO A 124 2.37 12.24 -5.86
N GLY A 125 3.67 11.98 -6.01
CA GLY A 125 4.17 10.63 -6.21
C GLY A 125 3.77 9.70 -5.06
N THR A 126 3.75 8.39 -5.29
CA THR A 126 3.25 7.41 -4.33
C THR A 126 3.94 7.50 -2.98
N SER A 127 5.27 7.64 -2.95
CA SER A 127 5.99 7.78 -1.69
C SER A 127 5.61 9.05 -0.92
N THR A 128 5.43 10.17 -1.60
CA THR A 128 4.96 11.42 -0.99
C THR A 128 3.55 11.27 -0.43
N LEU A 129 2.64 10.63 -1.20
CA LEU A 129 1.29 10.36 -0.75
C LEU A 129 1.27 9.57 0.57
N LEU A 130 2.10 8.53 0.66
CA LEU A 130 2.14 7.67 1.83
C LEU A 130 2.90 8.29 3.01
N LYS A 131 4.05 8.96 2.77
CA LYS A 131 4.95 9.46 3.81
C LYS A 131 4.59 10.85 4.32
N GLU A 132 4.11 11.73 3.44
CA GLU A 132 3.86 13.12 3.78
C GLU A 132 2.36 13.42 3.95
N TRP A 133 1.52 12.79 3.14
CA TRP A 133 0.07 12.95 3.22
C TRP A 133 -0.59 11.89 4.08
N PHE A 134 0.14 10.83 4.45
CA PHE A 134 -0.31 9.72 5.31
C PHE A 134 -1.55 8.99 4.80
N SER A 135 -1.78 9.00 3.49
CA SER A 135 -2.88 8.25 2.88
C SER A 135 -2.66 6.75 3.09
N ARG A 136 -3.71 6.04 3.48
CA ARG A 136 -3.66 4.59 3.75
C ARG A 136 -4.78 3.80 3.10
N HIS A 137 -5.85 4.48 2.72
CA HIS A 137 -7.00 3.83 2.07
C HIS A 137 -7.01 4.26 0.61
N LEU A 138 -6.82 3.29 -0.29
CA LEU A 138 -6.65 3.54 -1.72
C LEU A 138 -7.68 2.76 -2.51
N VAL A 139 -8.29 3.39 -3.52
CA VAL A 139 -9.08 2.70 -4.53
C VAL A 139 -8.17 2.41 -5.72
N LEU A 140 -7.98 1.14 -6.03
CA LEU A 140 -7.18 0.73 -7.18
C LEU A 140 -7.97 0.93 -8.49
N ARG A 141 -7.39 1.68 -9.41
CA ARG A 141 -7.92 1.94 -10.75
C ARG A 141 -7.14 1.19 -11.83
N ALA A 142 -6.80 -0.06 -11.56
CA ALA A 142 -6.09 -0.89 -12.52
C ALA A 142 -6.55 -2.34 -12.37
N ASN A 143 -6.38 -3.11 -13.43
CA ASN A 143 -6.68 -4.54 -13.46
C ASN A 143 -5.45 -5.32 -13.98
N PRO A 144 -4.34 -5.32 -13.22
CA PRO A 144 -3.12 -5.99 -13.61
C PRO A 144 -3.21 -7.50 -13.38
N PRO A 145 -2.28 -8.29 -13.95
CA PRO A 145 -2.06 -9.67 -13.54
C PRO A 145 -1.86 -9.77 -12.02
N ALA A 146 -2.28 -10.89 -11.45
CA ALA A 146 -2.26 -11.10 -10.01
C ALA A 146 -0.86 -10.97 -9.38
N GLU A 147 0.18 -11.41 -10.08
CA GLU A 147 1.57 -11.30 -9.64
C GLU A 147 2.06 -9.85 -9.59
N ASP A 148 1.70 -9.04 -10.59
CA ASP A 148 2.04 -7.62 -10.63
C ASP A 148 1.31 -6.85 -9.52
N LEU A 149 0.04 -7.21 -9.30
CA LEU A 149 -0.73 -6.63 -8.20
C LEU A 149 -0.11 -6.96 -6.85
N ALA A 150 0.30 -8.20 -6.64
CA ALA A 150 0.93 -8.63 -5.41
C ALA A 150 2.26 -7.87 -5.16
N ASP A 151 3.08 -7.73 -6.19
CA ASP A 151 4.34 -6.97 -6.10
C ASP A 151 4.07 -5.50 -5.80
N TYR A 152 3.12 -4.89 -6.48
CA TYR A 152 2.71 -3.50 -6.22
C TYR A 152 2.24 -3.29 -4.77
N LEU A 153 1.36 -4.16 -4.28
CA LEU A 153 0.87 -4.09 -2.90
C LEU A 153 2.00 -4.25 -1.88
N ASN A 154 2.95 -5.14 -2.14
CA ASN A 154 4.12 -5.31 -1.30
C ASN A 154 4.99 -4.05 -1.26
N GLN A 155 5.17 -3.38 -2.39
CA GLN A 155 5.91 -2.12 -2.45
C GLN A 155 5.20 -1.01 -1.66
N LEU A 156 3.87 -0.90 -1.75
CA LEU A 156 3.09 0.05 -0.95
C LEU A 156 3.27 -0.21 0.56
N GLN A 157 3.18 -1.47 0.99
CA GLN A 157 3.37 -1.84 2.39
C GLN A 157 4.79 -1.51 2.87
N LYS A 158 5.80 -1.74 2.04
CA LYS A 158 7.18 -1.36 2.36
C LYS A 158 7.30 0.14 2.62
N VAL A 159 6.77 0.98 1.74
CA VAL A 159 6.79 2.44 1.93
C VAL A 159 6.04 2.84 3.20
N ALA A 160 4.91 2.22 3.49
CA ALA A 160 4.15 2.48 4.71
C ALA A 160 4.94 2.09 5.98
N GLU A 161 5.70 0.99 5.94
CA GLU A 161 6.55 0.56 7.05
C GLU A 161 7.71 1.53 7.33
N GLU A 162 8.15 2.29 6.34
CA GLU A 162 9.18 3.32 6.51
C GLU A 162 8.68 4.60 7.21
N CYS A 163 7.36 4.76 7.36
CA CYS A 163 6.78 5.91 8.06
C CYS A 163 7.02 5.83 9.58
N THR A 164 6.95 6.97 10.27
CA THR A 164 7.11 7.02 11.74
C THR A 164 6.12 6.10 12.43
N HIS A 165 4.85 6.19 12.07
CA HIS A 165 3.80 5.30 12.54
C HIS A 165 3.35 4.40 11.39
N PHE A 166 3.40 3.11 11.60
CA PHE A 166 2.99 2.14 10.60
C PHE A 166 1.49 1.86 10.67
N ILE A 167 0.75 2.36 9.70
CA ILE A 167 -0.61 1.92 9.40
C ILE A 167 -0.53 1.21 8.05
N PRO A 168 -1.00 -0.05 7.94
CA PRO A 168 -1.01 -0.77 6.67
C PRO A 168 -1.77 0.00 5.60
N VAL A 169 -1.32 -0.10 4.36
CA VAL A 169 -2.11 0.39 3.23
C VAL A 169 -3.23 -0.60 2.95
N GLU A 170 -4.45 -0.12 2.95
CA GLU A 170 -5.64 -0.87 2.54
C GLU A 170 -6.01 -0.46 1.11
N VAL A 171 -6.08 -1.45 0.23
CA VAL A 171 -6.44 -1.22 -1.17
C VAL A 171 -7.76 -1.92 -1.44
N VAL A 172 -8.73 -1.16 -1.89
CA VAL A 172 -10.04 -1.68 -2.28
C VAL A 172 -10.16 -1.69 -3.81
N SER A 173 -10.77 -2.73 -4.33
CA SER A 173 -11.10 -2.82 -5.74
C SER A 173 -12.47 -2.17 -6.00
N ASN A 174 -12.62 -1.56 -7.16
CA ASN A 174 -13.90 -1.09 -7.64
C ASN A 174 -14.52 -2.18 -8.54
N SER A 175 -14.82 -3.32 -7.92
CA SER A 175 -15.30 -4.51 -8.63
C SER A 175 -16.70 -4.29 -9.21
N ARG A 176 -16.87 -4.55 -10.51
CA ARG A 176 -18.13 -4.41 -11.22
C ARG A 176 -18.53 -5.66 -12.01
N ASN A 177 -18.05 -6.84 -11.62
CA ASN A 177 -18.24 -8.09 -12.34
C ASN A 177 -17.68 -8.07 -13.77
N GLU A 178 -16.58 -7.38 -13.96
CA GLU A 178 -15.97 -7.15 -15.25
C GLU A 178 -14.99 -8.27 -15.59
N ASN A 179 -15.05 -8.71 -16.83
CA ASN A 179 -14.09 -9.65 -17.39
C ASN A 179 -13.25 -8.90 -18.43
N GLY A 180 -11.96 -8.78 -18.19
CA GLY A 180 -11.02 -8.19 -19.13
C GLY A 180 -10.58 -6.76 -18.77
N GLU A 181 -9.90 -6.13 -19.70
CA GLU A 181 -9.40 -4.78 -19.53
C GLU A 181 -10.54 -3.77 -19.58
N VAL A 182 -10.74 -3.11 -18.49
CA VAL A 182 -11.82 -2.12 -18.39
C VAL A 182 -11.23 -0.78 -18.05
N VAL A 183 -11.43 0.16 -18.94
CA VAL A 183 -11.20 1.56 -18.65
C VAL A 183 -12.43 2.09 -17.92
N TYR A 184 -12.25 2.45 -16.66
CA TYR A 184 -13.32 2.96 -15.79
C TYR A 184 -14.47 1.99 -15.49
N GLY A 185 -14.22 0.71 -15.61
CA GLY A 185 -15.18 -0.29 -15.17
C GLY A 185 -16.48 -0.29 -15.96
N MET A 186 -16.41 -0.10 -17.25
CA MET A 186 -17.56 -0.29 -18.13
C MET A 186 -17.29 -1.51 -19.00
N ASN A 187 -18.12 -2.53 -18.82
CA ASN A 187 -18.26 -3.58 -19.82
C ASN A 187 -19.21 -3.06 -20.91
N ASP A 188 -18.81 -3.23 -22.13
CA ASP A 188 -19.69 -3.14 -23.28
C ASP A 188 -20.54 -4.41 -23.40
#